data_b9872ceb4126fc33ecf2f2868ae0b087
#
_entry.id   b9872ceb4126fc33ecf2f2868ae0b087
#
_cell.length_a   1.000
_cell.length_b   1.000
_cell.length_c   1.000
_cell.angle_alpha   90.00
_cell.angle_beta   90.00
_cell.angle_gamma   90.00
#
_symmetry.space_group_name_H-M   'P 1'
#
loop_
_entity.id
_entity.type
_entity.pdbx_description
1 polymer ?
#
loop_
_entity_poly.entity_id
_entity_poly.type
_entity_poly.pdbx_seq_one_letter_code
_entity_poly.pdbx_strand_id
1 'polypeptide(L)'
;MKRYEDCPELLRQFLSYHETNKGQSPRTIAEYYLDLRMFLRFMVLIKNEMPYDTDLETISIKHVDAGFLSTITITDIYDFLSYLANDRAVNPESAAPDYGISATSRARKLSAIKSFYKYLTVRTKI
;
A
#
# COMPACT_ATOMS: atom_id res chain seq x y z
N MET A 1 -8.63 9.19 -14.39
CA MET A 1 -7.54 10.01 -13.84
C MET A 1 -6.22 9.30 -14.07
N LYS A 2 -5.37 9.91 -14.90
CA LYS A 2 -4.18 9.21 -15.40
C LYS A 2 -3.14 8.88 -14.34
N ARG A 3 -2.98 9.75 -13.35
CA ARG A 3 -1.97 9.54 -12.31
C ARG A 3 -2.26 8.34 -11.40
N TYR A 4 -3.45 7.75 -11.53
CA TYR A 4 -3.83 6.59 -10.74
C TYR A 4 -4.24 5.42 -11.64
N GLU A 5 -3.53 5.24 -12.75
CA GLU A 5 -3.89 4.23 -13.76
C GLU A 5 -3.91 2.80 -13.22
N ASP A 6 -3.03 2.48 -12.29
CA ASP A 6 -2.95 1.15 -11.71
C ASP A 6 -3.77 1.03 -10.42
N CYS A 7 -4.69 1.96 -10.19
CA CYS A 7 -5.44 2.05 -8.95
C CYS A 7 -6.69 1.16 -8.98
N PRO A 8 -6.82 0.22 -8.01
CA PRO A 8 -8.05 -0.55 -7.89
C PRO A 8 -9.24 0.35 -7.58
N GLU A 9 -10.42 -0.08 -7.97
CA GLU A 9 -11.64 0.70 -7.79
C GLU A 9 -11.87 1.10 -6.33
N LEU A 10 -11.70 0.17 -5.40
CA LEU A 10 -11.94 0.47 -3.98
C LEU A 10 -10.92 1.48 -3.44
N LEU A 11 -9.68 1.41 -3.89
CA LEU A 11 -8.68 2.40 -3.50
C LEU A 11 -9.03 3.78 -4.08
N ARG A 12 -9.46 3.83 -5.33
CA ARG A 12 -9.87 5.07 -5.95
C ARG A 12 -11.03 5.71 -5.20
N GLN A 13 -12.01 4.91 -4.78
CA GLN A 13 -13.13 5.39 -3.98
C GLN A 13 -12.66 5.95 -2.64
N PHE A 14 -11.73 5.28 -1.98
CA PHE A 14 -11.15 5.75 -0.73
C PHE A 14 -10.45 7.10 -0.91
N LEU A 15 -9.65 7.24 -1.96
CA LEU A 15 -8.94 8.49 -2.23
C LEU A 15 -9.92 9.63 -2.51
N SER A 16 -10.95 9.37 -3.31
CA SER A 16 -11.99 10.37 -3.60
C SER A 16 -12.73 10.79 -2.34
N TYR A 17 -13.05 9.84 -1.46
CA TYR A 17 -13.71 10.13 -0.20
C TYR A 17 -12.86 11.08 0.65
N HIS A 18 -11.56 10.83 0.78
CA HIS A 18 -10.69 11.70 1.57
C HIS A 18 -10.48 13.07 0.94
N GLU A 19 -10.47 13.14 -0.38
CA GLU A 19 -10.34 14.41 -1.08
C GLU A 19 -11.61 15.25 -0.96
N THR A 20 -12.77 14.66 -1.23
CA THR A 20 -14.02 15.42 -1.32
C THR A 20 -14.75 15.55 0.01
N ASN A 21 -14.86 14.45 0.77
CA ASN A 21 -15.63 14.46 2.02
C ASN A 21 -14.81 14.92 3.22
N LYS A 22 -13.52 14.63 3.24
CA LYS A 22 -12.63 15.04 4.33
C LYS A 22 -11.85 16.31 4.01
N GLY A 23 -11.85 16.73 2.75
CA GLY A 23 -11.17 17.97 2.35
C GLY A 23 -9.66 17.94 2.50
N GLN A 24 -9.06 16.77 2.39
CA GLN A 24 -7.61 16.65 2.54
C GLN A 24 -6.89 17.15 1.29
N SER A 25 -5.65 17.61 1.49
CA SER A 25 -4.87 18.23 0.42
C SER A 25 -4.48 17.23 -0.66
N PRO A 26 -4.21 17.70 -1.90
CA PRO A 26 -3.70 16.82 -2.95
C PRO A 26 -2.43 16.07 -2.55
N ARG A 27 -1.56 16.70 -1.75
CA ARG A 27 -0.34 16.06 -1.29
C ARG A 27 -0.65 14.87 -0.38
N THR A 28 -1.59 15.05 0.56
CA THR A 28 -2.01 13.97 1.45
C THR A 28 -2.60 12.81 0.66
N ILE A 29 -3.43 13.12 -0.33
CA ILE A 29 -4.04 12.09 -1.19
C ILE A 29 -2.98 11.34 -1.98
N ALA A 30 -2.00 12.05 -2.52
CA ALA A 30 -0.90 11.41 -3.24
C ALA A 30 -0.08 10.49 -2.33
N GLU A 31 0.17 10.90 -1.09
CA GLU A 31 0.89 10.08 -0.12
C GLU A 31 0.11 8.82 0.25
N TYR A 32 -1.19 8.93 0.46
CA TYR A 32 -2.05 7.77 0.69
C TYR A 32 -1.96 6.78 -0.47
N TYR A 33 -2.06 7.30 -1.69
CA TYR A 33 -1.98 6.45 -2.87
C TYR A 33 -0.65 5.69 -2.93
N LEU A 34 0.46 6.39 -2.74
CA LEU A 34 1.77 5.76 -2.82
C LEU A 34 1.97 4.71 -1.72
N ASP A 35 1.55 5.02 -0.50
CA ASP A 35 1.68 4.09 0.62
C ASP A 35 0.82 2.85 0.40
N LEU A 36 -0.42 3.03 -0.01
CA LEU A 36 -1.35 1.91 -0.21
C LEU A 36 -1.00 1.11 -1.47
N ARG A 37 -0.50 1.76 -2.51
CA ARG A 37 -0.03 1.06 -3.70
C ARG A 37 1.10 0.09 -3.34
N MET A 38 2.07 0.56 -2.57
CA MET A 38 3.17 -0.29 -2.13
C MET A 38 2.67 -1.48 -1.31
N PHE A 39 1.76 -1.22 -0.38
CA PHE A 39 1.16 -2.26 0.45
C PHE A 39 0.45 -3.31 -0.42
N LEU A 40 -0.38 -2.87 -1.34
CA LEU A 40 -1.14 -3.79 -2.19
C LEU A 40 -0.23 -4.58 -3.13
N ARG A 41 0.83 -3.96 -3.64
CA ARG A 41 1.83 -4.66 -4.46
C ARG A 41 2.50 -5.77 -3.66
N PHE A 42 2.86 -5.49 -2.41
CA PHE A 42 3.46 -6.53 -1.56
C PHE A 42 2.45 -7.64 -1.26
N MET A 43 1.19 -7.30 -1.04
CA MET A 43 0.15 -8.30 -0.82
C MET A 43 -0.01 -9.22 -2.03
N VAL A 44 0.00 -8.65 -3.23
CA VAL A 44 -0.04 -9.46 -4.46
C VAL A 44 1.18 -10.36 -4.52
N LEU A 45 2.35 -9.83 -4.17
CA LEU A 45 3.59 -10.61 -4.16
C LEU A 45 3.46 -11.84 -3.27
N ILE A 46 3.05 -11.67 -2.01
CA ILE A 46 3.01 -12.78 -1.07
C ILE A 46 1.85 -13.75 -1.36
N LYS A 47 0.69 -13.24 -1.77
CA LYS A 47 -0.45 -14.11 -2.09
C LYS A 47 -0.21 -14.96 -3.33
N ASN A 48 0.61 -14.49 -4.25
CA ASN A 48 0.98 -15.24 -5.46
C ASN A 48 2.34 -15.95 -5.31
N GLU A 49 2.87 -15.98 -4.09
CA GLU A 49 4.12 -16.67 -3.76
C GLU A 49 5.29 -16.26 -4.67
N MET A 50 5.37 -14.97 -4.99
CA MET A 50 6.46 -14.43 -5.78
C MET A 50 7.72 -14.26 -4.91
N PRO A 51 8.92 -14.29 -5.51
CA PRO A 51 10.15 -14.07 -4.73
C PRO A 51 10.18 -12.66 -4.12
N TYR A 52 10.74 -12.55 -2.91
CA TYR A 52 10.80 -11.28 -2.19
C TYR A 52 11.67 -10.22 -2.89
N ASP A 53 12.57 -10.65 -3.77
CA ASP A 53 13.39 -9.71 -4.54
C ASP A 53 12.71 -9.24 -5.83
N THR A 54 11.46 -9.63 -6.06
CA THR A 54 10.68 -9.12 -7.19
C THR A 54 10.53 -7.62 -7.06
N ASP A 55 10.76 -6.90 -8.16
CA ASP A 55 10.59 -5.46 -8.20
C ASP A 55 9.09 -5.13 -8.08
N LEU A 56 8.71 -4.48 -6.98
CA LEU A 56 7.32 -4.13 -6.74
C LEU A 56 6.72 -3.26 -7.85
N GLU A 57 7.56 -2.46 -8.52
CA GLU A 57 7.08 -1.60 -9.61
C GLU A 57 6.53 -2.41 -10.79
N THR A 58 6.89 -3.68 -10.90
CA THR A 58 6.40 -4.55 -11.99
C THR A 58 5.08 -5.23 -11.65
N ILE A 59 4.59 -5.08 -10.43
CA ILE A 59 3.39 -5.78 -9.97
C ILE A 59 2.17 -4.87 -10.15
N SER A 60 1.18 -5.36 -10.91
CA SER A 60 -0.09 -4.64 -11.09
C SER A 60 -1.04 -4.94 -9.94
N ILE A 61 -1.74 -3.90 -9.48
CA ILE A 61 -2.77 -4.03 -8.44
C ILE A 61 -4.16 -3.71 -8.96
N LYS A 62 -4.28 -3.53 -10.26
CA LYS A 62 -5.52 -3.09 -10.88
C LYS A 62 -6.69 -4.04 -10.62
N HIS A 63 -6.39 -5.31 -10.46
CA HIS A 63 -7.37 -6.38 -10.25
C HIS A 63 -7.75 -6.60 -8.79
N VAL A 64 -7.14 -5.87 -7.85
CA VAL A 64 -7.43 -6.03 -6.43
C VAL A 64 -8.87 -5.62 -6.15
N ASP A 65 -9.62 -6.51 -5.54
CA ASP A 65 -11.04 -6.32 -5.24
C ASP A 65 -11.34 -6.66 -3.78
N ALA A 66 -12.63 -6.60 -3.42
CA ALA A 66 -13.06 -6.89 -2.06
C ALA A 66 -12.68 -8.31 -1.63
N GLY A 67 -12.81 -9.27 -2.54
CA GLY A 67 -12.44 -10.66 -2.25
C GLY A 67 -10.97 -10.78 -1.88
N PHE A 68 -10.10 -10.15 -2.66
CA PHE A 68 -8.67 -10.15 -2.39
C PHE A 68 -8.37 -9.47 -1.04
N LEU A 69 -8.96 -8.30 -0.82
CA LEU A 69 -8.71 -7.52 0.40
C LEU A 69 -9.15 -8.26 1.65
N SER A 70 -10.22 -9.05 1.56
CA SER A 70 -10.71 -9.81 2.70
C SER A 70 -9.80 -10.99 3.09
N THR A 71 -8.88 -11.39 2.23
CA THR A 71 -7.93 -12.47 2.55
C THR A 71 -6.71 -11.98 3.33
N ILE A 72 -6.52 -10.67 3.43
CA ILE A 72 -5.35 -10.09 4.09
C ILE A 72 -5.53 -10.15 5.61
N THR A 73 -4.55 -10.74 6.30
CA THR A 73 -4.60 -10.94 7.74
C THR A 73 -3.67 -9.96 8.44
N ILE A 74 -3.78 -9.87 9.77
CA ILE A 74 -2.86 -9.05 10.56
C ILE A 74 -1.42 -9.55 10.40
N THR A 75 -1.24 -10.87 10.26
CA THR A 75 0.08 -11.45 10.01
C THR A 75 0.66 -10.95 8.69
N ASP A 76 -0.16 -10.87 7.64
CA ASP A 76 0.28 -10.32 6.35
C ASP A 76 0.75 -8.88 6.50
N ILE A 77 0.07 -8.09 7.30
CA ILE A 77 0.46 -6.69 7.55
C ILE A 77 1.78 -6.64 8.29
N TYR A 78 1.99 -7.50 9.28
CA TYR A 78 3.27 -7.57 9.98
C TYR A 78 4.39 -7.98 9.04
N ASP A 79 4.13 -8.91 8.11
CA ASP A 79 5.12 -9.30 7.11
C ASP A 79 5.52 -8.12 6.23
N PHE A 80 4.55 -7.29 5.85
CA PHE A 80 4.82 -6.08 5.09
C PHE A 80 5.72 -5.12 5.87
N LEU A 81 5.41 -4.88 7.14
CA LEU A 81 6.21 -3.98 7.97
C LEU A 81 7.63 -4.52 8.18
N SER A 82 7.76 -5.83 8.34
CA SER A 82 9.07 -6.47 8.46
C SER A 82 9.87 -6.33 7.17
N TYR A 83 9.22 -6.52 6.03
CA TYR A 83 9.84 -6.32 4.72
C TYR A 83 10.37 -4.89 4.58
N LEU A 84 9.56 -3.91 4.97
CA LEU A 84 9.96 -2.50 4.90
C LEU A 84 11.15 -2.22 5.82
N ALA A 85 11.18 -2.86 6.98
CA ALA A 85 12.24 -2.61 7.96
C ALA A 85 13.57 -3.23 7.56
N ASN A 86 13.55 -4.38 6.90
CA ASN A 86 14.75 -5.21 6.78
C ASN A 86 15.14 -5.55 5.35
N ASP A 87 14.17 -5.76 4.48
CA ASP A 87 14.44 -6.37 3.18
C ASP A 87 14.41 -5.40 2.01
N ARG A 88 13.74 -4.27 2.17
CA ARG A 88 13.63 -3.31 1.09
C ARG A 88 14.89 -2.47 0.98
N ALA A 89 15.51 -2.49 -0.18
CA ALA A 89 16.68 -1.64 -0.44
C ALA A 89 16.25 -0.18 -0.57
N VAL A 90 16.99 0.70 0.11
CA VAL A 90 16.83 2.15 0.02
C VAL A 90 18.08 2.66 -0.70
N ASN A 91 17.88 3.50 -1.73
CA ASN A 91 18.99 4.01 -2.56
C ASN A 91 19.83 2.86 -3.13
N PRO A 92 19.23 1.94 -3.90
CA PRO A 92 19.94 0.75 -4.39
C PRO A 92 21.12 1.06 -5.30
N GLU A 93 21.19 2.29 -5.85
CA GLU A 93 22.27 2.69 -6.73
C GLU A 93 23.47 3.27 -5.97
N SER A 94 23.34 3.41 -4.67
CA SER A 94 24.44 3.90 -3.83
C SER A 94 25.54 2.86 -3.73
N ALA A 95 26.77 3.33 -3.51
CA ALA A 95 27.90 2.43 -3.28
C ALA A 95 27.72 1.59 -2.02
N ALA A 96 26.97 2.11 -1.06
CA ALA A 96 26.65 1.40 0.19
C ALA A 96 25.15 1.56 0.47
N PRO A 97 24.31 0.81 -0.24
CA PRO A 97 22.85 0.96 -0.09
C PRO A 97 22.40 0.54 1.30
N ASP A 98 21.48 1.34 1.86
CA ASP A 98 20.82 0.99 3.10
C ASP A 98 19.62 0.09 2.81
N TYR A 99 19.27 -0.73 3.79
CA TYR A 99 18.08 -1.57 3.71
C TYR A 99 17.12 -1.17 4.81
N GLY A 100 15.85 -1.19 4.44
CA GLY A 100 14.80 -0.80 5.35
C GLY A 100 14.51 0.69 5.34
N ILE A 101 13.34 1.05 5.77
CA ILE A 101 12.92 2.43 5.88
C ILE A 101 12.70 2.76 7.35
N SER A 102 12.70 4.05 7.67
CA SER A 102 12.63 4.53 9.06
C SER A 102 11.34 4.09 9.75
N ALA A 103 11.39 4.04 11.09
CA ALA A 103 10.21 3.75 11.89
C ALA A 103 9.09 4.75 11.65
N THR A 104 9.42 6.02 11.44
CA THR A 104 8.43 7.06 11.14
C THR A 104 7.69 6.76 9.84
N SER A 105 8.42 6.39 8.80
CA SER A 105 7.80 6.04 7.51
C SER A 105 6.94 4.80 7.62
N ARG A 106 7.39 3.79 8.38
CA ARG A 106 6.59 2.59 8.60
C ARG A 106 5.30 2.89 9.34
N ALA A 107 5.37 3.76 10.36
CA ALA A 107 4.19 4.17 11.11
C ALA A 107 3.18 4.90 10.22
N ARG A 108 3.66 5.77 9.33
CA ARG A 108 2.79 6.47 8.38
C ARG A 108 2.08 5.50 7.46
N LYS A 109 2.80 4.51 6.94
CA LYS A 109 2.22 3.49 6.06
C LYS A 109 1.19 2.63 6.79
N LEU A 110 1.47 2.28 8.04
CA LEU A 110 0.51 1.54 8.85
C LEU A 110 -0.75 2.36 9.09
N SER A 111 -0.61 3.67 9.34
CA SER A 111 -1.77 4.55 9.49
C SER A 111 -2.63 4.58 8.23
N ALA A 112 -2.00 4.62 7.06
CA ALA A 112 -2.72 4.59 5.79
C ALA A 112 -3.49 3.28 5.63
N ILE A 113 -2.87 2.15 5.98
CA ILE A 113 -3.52 0.84 5.92
C ILE A 113 -4.73 0.80 6.84
N LYS A 114 -4.58 1.28 8.07
CA LYS A 114 -5.68 1.31 9.04
C LYS A 114 -6.83 2.19 8.55
N SER A 115 -6.52 3.35 7.98
CA SER A 115 -7.55 4.24 7.43
C SER A 115 -8.29 3.59 6.28
N PHE A 116 -7.57 2.89 5.42
CA PHE A 116 -8.17 2.20 4.29
C PHE A 116 -9.13 1.10 4.75
N TYR A 117 -8.70 0.25 5.69
CA TYR A 117 -9.57 -0.82 6.19
C TYR A 117 -10.75 -0.28 7.00
N LYS A 118 -10.56 0.81 7.73
CA LYS A 118 -11.67 1.46 8.41
C LYS A 118 -12.71 1.93 7.40
N TYR A 119 -12.26 2.56 6.32
CA TYR A 119 -13.15 2.99 5.24
C TYR A 119 -13.91 1.81 4.64
N LEU A 120 -13.19 0.73 4.33
CA LEU A 120 -13.80 -0.46 3.75
C LEU A 120 -14.86 -1.06 4.66
N THR A 121 -14.57 -1.17 5.95
CA THR A 121 -15.49 -1.74 6.93
C THR A 121 -16.75 -0.91 7.06
N VAL A 122 -16.61 0.41 7.13
CA VAL A 122 -17.75 1.31 7.34
C VAL A 122 -18.57 1.48 6.07
N ARG A 123 -17.92 1.60 4.92
CA ARG A 123 -18.58 1.98 3.67
C ARG A 123 -18.97 0.82 2.78
N THR A 124 -18.20 -0.27 2.84
CA THR A 124 -18.42 -1.41 1.95
C THR A 124 -18.70 -2.72 2.70
N LYS A 125 -18.56 -2.70 3.99
CA LYS A 125 -18.81 -3.86 4.88
C LYS A 125 -17.92 -5.06 4.58
N ILE A 126 -16.70 -4.78 4.22
CA ILE A 126 -15.68 -5.81 4.02
C ILE A 126 -15.13 -6.30 5.36
#